data_f82be77504250cb81d2cff91a2035d96
#
_entry.id   f82be77504250cb81d2cff91a2035d96
#
_cell.length_a   1.000
_cell.length_b   1.000
_cell.length_c   1.000
_cell.angle_alpha   90.00
_cell.angle_beta   90.00
_cell.angle_gamma   90.00
#
_symmetry.space_group_name_H-M   'P 1'
#
loop_
_entity.id
_entity.type
_entity.pdbx_description
1 polymer ?
#
loop_
_entity_poly.entity_id
_entity_poly.type
_entity_poly.pdbx_seq_one_letter_code
_entity_poly.pdbx_strand_id
1 'polypeptide(L)'
;MQHSTVHDFGKELRRVYLEEAEEGGHNKLDPRLVNAAPDSLDDLMSEMSSSSSYQHLDLRTLLLKTKAMLLKMDQKVQSARLRALIFQHLASTGIPKSMHCLSLRLAEQYLVNAAARSSLPPPEYASCLTDNSYIHIALITDNILAAAVMVSSTMTSAADPEKVVFHIITDKKTYTSMHAWFAIHPVFPAILEVRGLHQFDFPPDVNAVIMDTVEELHRSSSAYRYYRGADEESRRLLALKPSTFSLLNYMRIHLPELFPKLERVIFMHDDVVVQRDLTSLWYLDLHGLVMGAVSAQESDDEGSGDGLCLGKTFGDYINFSNPMLTTSPSSYVFQRDQCAWLEGINIFDLQAWRKHNITRKYQLWLKLASSSKPKTCSSLHPPGAKLRTVLTKNMFLVMQNRESGFALWPMGSLPPALLAFHGQVLPLNRSWLLSGLGWQMPDPELLQSAAVIHFSGPGKPWLETGHPELRKIWQSQLNHSDELVSSCMVV
;
A
#
# COMPACT_ATOMS: atom_id res chain seq x y z
N MET A 1 -20.79 55.57 12.72
CA MET A 1 -21.29 55.34 11.35
C MET A 1 -20.62 54.17 10.63
N GLN A 2 -19.39 53.78 10.98
CA GLN A 2 -18.69 52.67 10.26
C GLN A 2 -19.18 51.21 10.60
N HIS A 3 -19.79 50.98 11.76
CA HIS A 3 -20.28 49.65 12.13
C HIS A 3 -21.61 49.25 11.46
N SER A 4 -22.44 50.20 11.04
CA SER A 4 -23.71 49.93 10.34
C SER A 4 -23.48 49.43 8.91
N THR A 5 -22.54 50.02 8.19
CA THR A 5 -22.25 49.69 6.78
C THR A 5 -21.66 48.28 6.57
N VAL A 6 -20.82 47.78 7.49
CA VAL A 6 -20.23 46.43 7.39
C VAL A 6 -21.29 45.34 7.69
N HIS A 7 -22.21 45.64 8.63
CA HIS A 7 -23.28 44.70 8.95
C HIS A 7 -24.31 44.61 7.81
N ASP A 8 -24.63 45.70 7.13
CA ASP A 8 -25.58 45.73 6.01
C ASP A 8 -24.95 45.06 4.77
N PHE A 9 -23.65 45.26 4.53
CA PHE A 9 -22.90 44.57 3.49
C PHE A 9 -22.88 43.06 3.69
N GLY A 10 -22.67 42.59 4.92
CA GLY A 10 -22.69 41.15 5.26
C GLY A 10 -24.05 40.50 5.07
N LYS A 11 -25.15 41.24 5.35
CA LYS A 11 -26.52 40.75 5.09
C LYS A 11 -26.80 40.64 3.59
N GLU A 12 -26.39 41.60 2.82
CA GLU A 12 -26.60 41.66 1.38
C GLU A 12 -25.79 40.56 0.67
N LEU A 13 -24.54 40.36 1.07
CA LEU A 13 -23.69 39.27 0.56
C LEU A 13 -24.30 37.88 0.85
N ARG A 14 -24.85 37.71 2.05
CA ARG A 14 -25.54 36.49 2.44
C ARG A 14 -26.82 36.26 1.64
N ARG A 15 -27.57 37.32 1.36
CA ARG A 15 -28.78 37.24 0.52
C ARG A 15 -28.45 36.81 -0.88
N VAL A 16 -27.47 37.45 -1.53
CA VAL A 16 -27.01 37.10 -2.89
C VAL A 16 -26.48 35.67 -2.96
N TYR A 17 -25.73 35.25 -1.91
CA TYR A 17 -25.22 33.86 -1.82
C TYR A 17 -26.36 32.82 -1.74
N LEU A 18 -27.40 33.10 -0.96
CA LEU A 18 -28.54 32.20 -0.81
C LEU A 18 -29.40 32.17 -2.10
N GLU A 19 -29.62 33.30 -2.76
CA GLU A 19 -30.31 33.39 -4.06
C GLU A 19 -29.57 32.55 -5.14
N GLU A 20 -28.22 32.64 -5.22
CA GLU A 20 -27.45 31.81 -6.14
C GLU A 20 -27.43 30.31 -5.76
N ALA A 21 -27.50 30.00 -4.48
CA ALA A 21 -27.60 28.60 -4.02
C ALA A 21 -28.95 27.96 -4.36
N GLU A 22 -30.03 28.75 -4.38
CA GLU A 22 -31.38 28.30 -4.76
C GLU A 22 -31.56 28.21 -6.29
N GLU A 23 -30.96 29.12 -7.06
CA GLU A 23 -31.04 29.11 -8.54
C GLU A 23 -30.12 28.08 -9.21
N GLY A 24 -29.11 27.56 -8.51
CA GLY A 24 -28.01 26.85 -9.15
C GLY A 24 -27.59 25.53 -8.60
N GLY A 25 -28.51 24.58 -8.60
CA GLY A 25 -28.08 23.19 -8.45
C GLY A 25 -27.33 22.61 -9.64
N HIS A 26 -26.31 23.14 -10.21
CA HIS A 26 -25.36 22.54 -11.20
C HIS A 26 -24.76 23.53 -12.20
N ASN A 27 -24.71 24.83 -11.92
CA ASN A 27 -24.00 25.72 -12.83
C ASN A 27 -22.47 25.54 -12.66
N LYS A 28 -21.89 24.62 -13.48
CA LYS A 28 -20.44 24.59 -13.70
C LYS A 28 -20.05 25.96 -14.24
N LEU A 29 -19.24 26.69 -13.47
CA LEU A 29 -18.66 27.96 -13.98
C LEU A 29 -17.97 27.69 -15.33
N ASP A 30 -18.18 28.63 -16.28
CA ASP A 30 -17.52 28.54 -17.59
C ASP A 30 -15.99 28.41 -17.37
N PRO A 31 -15.34 27.39 -17.95
CA PRO A 31 -13.89 27.23 -17.85
C PRO A 31 -13.09 28.46 -18.29
N ARG A 32 -13.66 29.29 -19.19
CA ARG A 32 -13.04 30.54 -19.65
C ARG A 32 -13.01 31.57 -18.54
N LEU A 33 -14.05 31.65 -17.72
CA LEU A 33 -14.10 32.56 -16.55
C LEU A 33 -13.12 32.14 -15.47
N VAL A 34 -12.98 30.81 -15.24
CA VAL A 34 -12.01 30.28 -14.27
C VAL A 34 -10.58 30.56 -14.73
N ASN A 35 -10.26 30.36 -16.01
CA ASN A 35 -8.92 30.65 -16.54
C ASN A 35 -8.56 32.14 -16.52
N ALA A 36 -9.54 33.01 -16.74
CA ALA A 36 -9.36 34.45 -16.72
C ALA A 36 -9.42 35.06 -15.31
N ALA A 37 -9.74 34.28 -14.27
CA ALA A 37 -9.83 34.76 -12.90
C ALA A 37 -8.46 35.19 -12.36
N PRO A 38 -8.40 36.16 -11.45
CA PRO A 38 -7.17 36.58 -10.78
C PRO A 38 -6.44 35.44 -10.09
N ASP A 39 -5.13 35.59 -9.94
CA ASP A 39 -4.29 34.56 -9.33
C ASP A 39 -4.13 34.71 -7.81
N SER A 40 -4.46 35.87 -7.28
CA SER A 40 -4.38 36.22 -5.85
C SER A 40 -5.51 37.16 -5.42
N LEU A 41 -5.70 37.30 -4.11
CA LEU A 41 -6.64 38.24 -3.56
C LEU A 41 -6.20 39.69 -3.86
N ASP A 42 -4.90 39.95 -3.87
CA ASP A 42 -4.34 41.28 -4.18
C ASP A 42 -4.59 41.65 -5.65
N ASP A 43 -4.47 40.70 -6.57
CA ASP A 43 -4.81 40.89 -7.98
C ASP A 43 -6.31 41.20 -8.15
N LEU A 44 -7.18 40.45 -7.43
CA LEU A 44 -8.63 40.69 -7.43
C LEU A 44 -8.95 42.12 -6.93
N MET A 45 -8.33 42.55 -5.83
CA MET A 45 -8.50 43.85 -5.24
C MET A 45 -7.98 44.97 -6.16
N SER A 46 -6.85 44.75 -6.82
CA SER A 46 -6.25 45.65 -7.80
C SER A 46 -7.14 45.84 -9.02
N GLU A 47 -7.66 44.75 -9.57
CA GLU A 47 -8.57 44.72 -10.72
C GLU A 47 -9.87 45.47 -10.40
N MET A 48 -10.38 45.31 -9.19
CA MET A 48 -11.56 45.98 -8.70
C MET A 48 -11.32 47.46 -8.45
N SER A 49 -10.14 47.85 -7.97
CA SER A 49 -9.77 49.24 -7.71
C SER A 49 -9.50 50.02 -8.99
N SER A 50 -9.07 49.37 -10.07
CA SER A 50 -8.78 50.00 -11.36
C SER A 50 -10.02 50.23 -12.23
N SER A 51 -11.15 49.57 -11.92
CA SER A 51 -12.44 49.81 -12.59
C SER A 51 -12.99 51.16 -12.17
N SER A 52 -12.90 52.18 -13.03
CA SER A 52 -13.24 53.60 -12.79
C SER A 52 -14.74 53.90 -12.57
N SER A 53 -15.53 52.95 -12.15
CA SER A 53 -16.97 53.08 -11.84
C SER A 53 -17.23 52.72 -10.38
N TYR A 54 -16.84 53.57 -9.47
CA TYR A 54 -17.04 53.44 -8.01
C TYR A 54 -18.51 53.42 -7.54
N GLN A 55 -19.52 53.48 -8.41
CA GLN A 55 -20.90 53.70 -7.96
C GLN A 55 -21.81 52.47 -7.95
N HIS A 56 -21.44 51.35 -8.56
CA HIS A 56 -22.19 50.08 -8.41
C HIS A 56 -21.23 48.89 -8.45
N LEU A 57 -20.63 48.59 -7.29
CA LEU A 57 -20.00 47.28 -7.12
C LEU A 57 -21.13 46.25 -7.16
N ASP A 58 -21.28 45.58 -8.31
CA ASP A 58 -22.20 44.45 -8.41
C ASP A 58 -21.65 43.30 -7.57
N LEU A 59 -22.24 43.09 -6.37
CA LEU A 59 -21.89 42.03 -5.44
C LEU A 59 -21.93 40.66 -6.11
N ARG A 60 -22.78 40.50 -7.11
CA ARG A 60 -22.87 39.26 -7.88
C ARG A 60 -21.62 39.01 -8.73
N THR A 61 -21.11 40.05 -9.38
CA THR A 61 -19.84 39.99 -10.13
C THR A 61 -18.64 39.72 -9.22
N LEU A 62 -18.58 40.37 -8.03
CA LEU A 62 -17.56 40.11 -7.03
C LEU A 62 -17.61 38.66 -6.56
N LEU A 63 -18.79 38.11 -6.25
CA LEU A 63 -18.98 36.75 -5.80
C LEU A 63 -18.53 35.76 -6.87
N LEU A 64 -18.92 35.99 -8.15
CA LEU A 64 -18.54 35.15 -9.28
C LEU A 64 -17.03 35.14 -9.54
N LYS A 65 -16.38 36.32 -9.49
CA LYS A 65 -14.92 36.43 -9.64
C LYS A 65 -14.18 35.75 -8.48
N THR A 66 -14.64 35.94 -7.25
CA THR A 66 -14.07 35.25 -6.07
C THR A 66 -14.22 33.73 -6.17
N LYS A 67 -15.39 33.25 -6.56
CA LYS A 67 -15.65 31.83 -6.77
C LYS A 67 -14.80 31.26 -7.89
N ALA A 68 -14.62 31.97 -8.99
CA ALA A 68 -13.76 31.57 -10.10
C ALA A 68 -12.28 31.54 -9.67
N MET A 69 -11.83 32.53 -8.90
CA MET A 69 -10.47 32.57 -8.32
C MET A 69 -10.23 31.41 -7.38
N LEU A 70 -11.15 31.10 -6.46
CA LEU A 70 -11.04 29.96 -5.54
C LEU A 70 -10.97 28.64 -6.29
N LEU A 71 -11.77 28.44 -7.32
CA LEU A 71 -11.71 27.25 -8.17
C LEU A 71 -10.38 27.13 -8.91
N LYS A 72 -9.85 28.24 -9.45
CA LYS A 72 -8.53 28.31 -10.10
C LYS A 72 -7.41 27.95 -9.12
N MET A 73 -7.48 28.50 -7.91
CA MET A 73 -6.50 28.19 -6.85
C MET A 73 -6.58 26.73 -6.43
N ASP A 74 -7.79 26.19 -6.24
CA ASP A 74 -7.96 24.77 -5.91
C ASP A 74 -7.39 23.87 -7.02
N GLN A 75 -7.66 24.16 -8.28
CA GLN A 75 -7.07 23.42 -9.42
C GLN A 75 -5.55 23.50 -9.43
N LYS A 76 -4.96 24.68 -9.14
CA LYS A 76 -3.49 24.82 -9.03
C LYS A 76 -2.92 24.00 -7.86
N VAL A 77 -3.57 24.02 -6.71
CA VAL A 77 -3.18 23.24 -5.53
C VAL A 77 -3.27 21.75 -5.83
N GLN A 78 -4.36 21.28 -6.44
CA GLN A 78 -4.52 19.87 -6.82
C GLN A 78 -3.46 19.45 -7.84
N SER A 79 -3.20 20.28 -8.85
CA SER A 79 -2.13 20.04 -9.84
C SER A 79 -0.73 19.99 -9.19
N ALA A 80 -0.43 20.91 -8.27
CA ALA A 80 0.83 20.93 -7.56
C ALA A 80 1.00 19.71 -6.65
N ARG A 81 -0.03 19.34 -5.89
CA ARG A 81 -0.05 18.11 -5.07
C ARG A 81 0.18 16.86 -5.93
N LEU A 82 -0.49 16.80 -7.06
CA LEU A 82 -0.38 15.67 -7.98
C LEU A 82 1.04 15.58 -8.56
N ARG A 83 1.63 16.71 -8.98
CA ARG A 83 3.04 16.76 -9.45
C ARG A 83 4.01 16.34 -8.35
N ALA A 84 3.81 16.82 -7.13
CA ALA A 84 4.64 16.43 -5.98
C ALA A 84 4.58 14.92 -5.75
N LEU A 85 3.38 14.32 -5.76
CA LEU A 85 3.20 12.87 -5.64
C LEU A 85 3.90 12.10 -6.76
N ILE A 86 3.86 12.61 -8.00
CA ILE A 86 4.55 11.96 -9.13
C ILE A 86 6.06 12.00 -8.95
N PHE A 87 6.61 13.18 -8.65
CA PHE A 87 8.06 13.31 -8.49
C PHE A 87 8.56 12.51 -7.29
N GLN A 88 7.85 12.52 -6.16
CA GLN A 88 8.16 11.68 -5.01
C GLN A 88 8.15 10.19 -5.40
N HIS A 89 7.15 9.80 -6.19
CA HIS A 89 7.01 8.43 -6.63
C HIS A 89 8.13 8.04 -7.63
N LEU A 90 8.45 8.87 -8.62
CA LEU A 90 9.58 8.65 -9.54
C LEU A 90 10.91 8.56 -8.77
N ALA A 91 11.10 9.40 -7.78
CA ALA A 91 12.26 9.35 -6.91
C ALA A 91 12.32 8.05 -6.08
N SER A 92 11.17 7.56 -5.61
CA SER A 92 11.08 6.34 -4.78
C SER A 92 11.27 5.04 -5.56
N THR A 93 11.12 5.05 -6.88
CA THR A 93 11.28 3.88 -7.74
C THR A 93 12.64 3.75 -8.38
N GLY A 94 13.42 4.82 -8.34
CA GLY A 94 14.82 4.77 -8.76
C GLY A 94 15.64 3.97 -7.74
N ILE A 95 16.36 2.93 -8.20
CA ILE A 95 17.34 2.26 -7.35
C ILE A 95 18.55 3.22 -7.22
N PRO A 96 18.90 3.66 -5.99
CA PRO A 96 20.08 4.49 -5.78
C PRO A 96 21.33 3.86 -6.35
N LYS A 97 22.25 4.67 -6.89
CA LYS A 97 23.51 4.19 -7.45
C LYS A 97 24.34 3.39 -6.43
N SER A 98 24.29 3.79 -5.16
CA SER A 98 24.93 3.09 -4.05
C SER A 98 24.37 1.67 -3.86
N MET A 99 23.07 1.50 -3.91
CA MET A 99 22.41 0.18 -3.79
C MET A 99 22.71 -0.70 -5.02
N HIS A 100 22.73 -0.11 -6.22
CA HIS A 100 23.11 -0.85 -7.41
C HIS A 100 24.59 -1.28 -7.37
N CYS A 101 25.49 -0.40 -6.93
CA CYS A 101 26.89 -0.73 -6.68
C CYS A 101 27.01 -1.91 -5.71
N LEU A 102 26.32 -1.85 -4.57
CA LEU A 102 26.33 -2.91 -3.57
C LEU A 102 25.85 -4.25 -4.14
N SER A 103 24.76 -4.24 -4.90
CA SER A 103 24.24 -5.46 -5.54
C SER A 103 25.25 -6.08 -6.50
N LEU A 104 25.98 -5.27 -7.29
CA LEU A 104 27.03 -5.76 -8.20
C LEU A 104 28.24 -6.31 -7.44
N ARG A 105 28.70 -5.61 -6.40
CA ARG A 105 29.80 -6.07 -5.55
C ARG A 105 29.48 -7.38 -4.85
N LEU A 106 28.26 -7.54 -4.35
CA LEU A 106 27.80 -8.78 -3.71
C LEU A 106 27.66 -9.92 -4.73
N ALA A 107 27.20 -9.64 -5.94
CA ALA A 107 27.17 -10.64 -7.00
C ALA A 107 28.61 -11.10 -7.38
N GLU A 108 29.58 -10.18 -7.41
CA GLU A 108 31.00 -10.50 -7.59
C GLU A 108 31.49 -11.37 -6.43
N GLN A 109 31.22 -11.01 -5.17
CA GLN A 109 31.56 -11.82 -4.00
C GLN A 109 30.97 -13.23 -4.10
N TYR A 110 29.72 -13.36 -4.51
CA TYR A 110 29.10 -14.67 -4.71
C TYR A 110 29.86 -15.53 -5.72
N LEU A 111 30.47 -14.95 -6.76
CA LEU A 111 31.23 -15.68 -7.77
C LEU A 111 32.63 -16.10 -7.28
N VAL A 112 33.35 -15.20 -6.57
CA VAL A 112 34.75 -15.38 -6.27
C VAL A 112 35.04 -15.82 -4.83
N ASN A 113 34.15 -15.55 -3.89
CA ASN A 113 34.35 -15.81 -2.46
C ASN A 113 33.55 -17.07 -2.03
N ALA A 114 34.26 -18.08 -1.54
CA ALA A 114 33.60 -19.31 -1.07
C ALA A 114 32.68 -19.06 0.14
N ALA A 115 33.06 -18.15 1.04
CA ALA A 115 32.23 -17.79 2.19
C ALA A 115 30.88 -17.20 1.77
N ALA A 116 30.85 -16.39 0.70
CA ALA A 116 29.61 -15.81 0.16
C ALA A 116 28.63 -16.85 -0.43
N ARG A 117 29.07 -18.07 -0.63
CA ARG A 117 28.27 -19.22 -1.11
C ARG A 117 27.99 -20.26 -0.02
N SER A 118 28.37 -19.98 1.22
CA SER A 118 28.07 -20.89 2.34
C SER A 118 26.56 -21.13 2.43
N SER A 119 26.17 -22.33 2.83
CA SER A 119 24.74 -22.66 2.97
C SER A 119 24.07 -21.79 4.04
N LEU A 120 22.88 -21.32 3.74
CA LEU A 120 22.04 -20.56 4.65
C LEU A 120 20.69 -21.28 4.84
N PRO A 121 20.41 -21.78 6.05
CA PRO A 121 21.35 -21.87 7.18
C PRO A 121 22.41 -22.95 6.97
N PRO A 122 23.40 -23.08 7.89
CA PRO A 122 24.25 -24.27 7.99
C PRO A 122 23.39 -25.55 8.09
N PRO A 123 23.85 -26.70 7.53
CA PRO A 123 23.03 -27.91 7.44
C PRO A 123 22.48 -28.43 8.77
N GLU A 124 23.20 -28.22 9.87
CA GLU A 124 22.80 -28.60 11.22
C GLU A 124 21.54 -27.86 11.71
N TYR A 125 21.24 -26.68 11.19
CA TYR A 125 20.06 -25.88 11.55
C TYR A 125 18.91 -25.99 10.54
N ALA A 126 19.06 -26.83 9.50
CA ALA A 126 18.04 -26.95 8.45
C ALA A 126 16.69 -27.46 8.99
N SER A 127 16.68 -28.29 10.03
CA SER A 127 15.46 -28.77 10.68
C SER A 127 14.66 -27.67 11.36
N CYS A 128 15.33 -26.63 11.86
CA CYS A 128 14.68 -25.50 12.54
C CYS A 128 13.81 -24.65 11.62
N LEU A 129 14.06 -24.69 10.30
CA LEU A 129 13.26 -23.95 9.31
C LEU A 129 11.78 -24.37 9.25
N THR A 130 11.45 -25.52 9.84
CA THR A 130 10.07 -26.05 9.87
C THR A 130 9.61 -26.44 11.26
N ASP A 131 10.36 -26.09 12.29
CA ASP A 131 10.04 -26.38 13.69
C ASP A 131 9.21 -25.26 14.30
N ASN A 132 7.93 -25.51 14.54
CA ASN A 132 6.97 -24.53 15.05
C ASN A 132 7.25 -24.06 16.50
N SER A 133 8.29 -24.55 17.16
CA SER A 133 8.77 -24.04 18.45
C SER A 133 9.59 -22.76 18.31
N TYR A 134 10.03 -22.40 17.11
CA TYR A 134 10.75 -21.17 16.81
C TYR A 134 9.80 -20.05 16.37
N ILE A 135 10.27 -18.81 16.49
CA ILE A 135 9.60 -17.62 15.99
C ILE A 135 9.97 -17.43 14.51
N HIS A 136 9.05 -17.74 13.62
CA HIS A 136 9.28 -17.63 12.18
C HIS A 136 8.89 -16.25 11.66
N ILE A 137 9.87 -15.54 11.09
CA ILE A 137 9.69 -14.21 10.50
C ILE A 137 9.95 -14.32 8.99
N ALA A 138 8.95 -14.00 8.18
CA ALA A 138 9.06 -14.01 6.73
C ALA A 138 9.13 -12.61 6.15
N LEU A 139 10.02 -12.42 5.18
CA LEU A 139 10.25 -11.21 4.42
C LEU A 139 10.31 -11.55 2.93
N ILE A 140 9.61 -10.81 2.10
CA ILE A 140 9.65 -10.97 0.64
C ILE A 140 10.13 -9.64 0.05
N THR A 141 11.38 -9.61 -0.44
CA THR A 141 12.00 -8.36 -0.93
C THR A 141 13.11 -8.60 -1.96
N ASP A 142 13.38 -7.61 -2.79
CA ASP A 142 14.56 -7.50 -3.66
C ASP A 142 15.56 -6.42 -3.16
N ASN A 143 15.29 -5.81 -2.00
CA ASN A 143 16.11 -4.77 -1.40
C ASN A 143 17.02 -5.35 -0.30
N ILE A 144 18.30 -5.52 -0.61
CA ILE A 144 19.28 -6.15 0.27
C ILE A 144 19.49 -5.33 1.56
N LEU A 145 19.62 -4.01 1.44
CA LEU A 145 19.86 -3.15 2.61
C LEU A 145 18.64 -3.10 3.52
N ALA A 146 17.46 -3.04 2.94
CA ALA A 146 16.22 -3.05 3.70
C ALA A 146 16.04 -4.37 4.46
N ALA A 147 16.33 -5.51 3.82
CA ALA A 147 16.38 -6.81 4.48
C ALA A 147 17.41 -6.83 5.63
N ALA A 148 18.62 -6.30 5.38
CA ALA A 148 19.67 -6.24 6.40
C ALA A 148 19.25 -5.44 7.63
N VAL A 149 18.65 -4.27 7.44
CA VAL A 149 18.16 -3.40 8.53
C VAL A 149 17.01 -4.06 9.28
N MET A 150 16.04 -4.66 8.59
CA MET A 150 14.94 -5.36 9.24
C MET A 150 15.47 -6.51 10.11
N VAL A 151 16.37 -7.33 9.59
CA VAL A 151 16.99 -8.43 10.33
C VAL A 151 17.82 -7.91 11.51
N SER A 152 18.71 -6.92 11.30
CA SER A 152 19.56 -6.33 12.33
C SER A 152 18.74 -5.73 13.47
N SER A 153 17.72 -4.93 13.17
CA SER A 153 16.85 -4.31 14.17
C SER A 153 16.04 -5.34 14.95
N THR A 154 15.56 -6.39 14.28
CA THR A 154 14.87 -7.49 14.95
C THR A 154 15.79 -8.23 15.91
N MET A 155 17.01 -8.53 15.49
CA MET A 155 18.02 -9.20 16.34
C MET A 155 18.39 -8.36 17.56
N THR A 156 18.57 -7.07 17.37
CA THR A 156 18.90 -6.13 18.46
C THR A 156 17.78 -6.04 19.50
N SER A 157 16.53 -6.20 19.07
CA SER A 157 15.35 -6.06 19.91
C SER A 157 14.82 -7.38 20.47
N ALA A 158 15.29 -8.53 19.97
CA ALA A 158 14.84 -9.85 20.41
C ALA A 158 15.35 -10.20 21.80
N ALA A 159 14.46 -10.70 22.66
CA ALA A 159 14.83 -11.22 23.99
C ALA A 159 15.61 -12.54 23.87
N ASP A 160 15.15 -13.43 22.99
CA ASP A 160 15.73 -14.76 22.74
C ASP A 160 16.08 -14.90 21.26
N PRO A 161 17.17 -14.28 20.75
CA PRO A 161 17.51 -14.29 19.34
C PRO A 161 17.79 -15.70 18.77
N GLU A 162 18.21 -16.65 19.60
CA GLU A 162 18.39 -18.07 19.21
C GLU A 162 17.07 -18.79 18.88
N LYS A 163 15.93 -18.21 19.24
CA LYS A 163 14.60 -18.72 18.91
C LYS A 163 14.04 -18.12 17.62
N VAL A 164 14.74 -17.21 16.97
CA VAL A 164 14.28 -16.53 15.77
C VAL A 164 14.78 -17.20 14.51
N VAL A 165 13.87 -17.43 13.58
CA VAL A 165 14.15 -17.97 12.23
C VAL A 165 13.68 -16.98 11.20
N PHE A 166 14.60 -16.48 10.37
CA PHE A 166 14.28 -15.59 9.25
C PHE A 166 14.16 -16.36 7.95
N HIS A 167 13.08 -16.10 7.22
CA HIS A 167 12.82 -16.60 5.87
C HIS A 167 12.83 -15.43 4.89
N ILE A 168 13.96 -15.22 4.21
CA ILE A 168 14.09 -14.15 3.22
C ILE A 168 13.83 -14.73 1.84
N ILE A 169 12.75 -14.26 1.21
CA ILE A 169 12.34 -14.67 -0.13
C ILE A 169 12.61 -13.52 -1.10
N THR A 170 13.30 -13.83 -2.20
CA THR A 170 13.67 -12.81 -3.19
C THR A 170 13.46 -13.31 -4.62
N ASP A 171 13.63 -12.43 -5.59
CA ASP A 171 13.57 -12.79 -7.00
C ASP A 171 14.87 -13.47 -7.49
N LYS A 172 14.83 -14.01 -8.71
CA LYS A 172 16.00 -14.67 -9.31
C LYS A 172 17.17 -13.72 -9.52
N LYS A 173 16.92 -12.44 -9.78
CA LYS A 173 17.97 -11.46 -10.10
C LYS A 173 18.76 -11.07 -8.86
N THR A 174 18.07 -10.91 -7.74
CA THR A 174 18.65 -10.45 -6.49
C THR A 174 19.19 -11.59 -5.63
N TYR A 175 18.81 -12.84 -5.92
CA TYR A 175 19.14 -14.01 -5.09
C TYR A 175 20.63 -14.11 -4.76
N THR A 176 21.52 -14.03 -5.75
CA THR A 176 22.96 -14.20 -5.51
C THR A 176 23.53 -13.11 -4.61
N SER A 177 23.11 -11.87 -4.80
CA SER A 177 23.57 -10.73 -4.00
C SER A 177 22.98 -10.77 -2.58
N MET A 178 21.69 -11.13 -2.43
CA MET A 178 21.04 -11.29 -1.13
C MET A 178 21.66 -12.44 -0.33
N HIS A 179 21.90 -13.57 -0.97
CA HIS A 179 22.58 -14.72 -0.35
C HIS A 179 23.99 -14.37 0.09
N ALA A 180 24.78 -13.73 -0.79
CA ALA A 180 26.14 -13.31 -0.47
C ALA A 180 26.19 -12.38 0.74
N TRP A 181 25.26 -11.42 0.83
CA TRP A 181 25.17 -10.52 1.98
C TRP A 181 25.06 -11.29 3.29
N PHE A 182 24.05 -12.15 3.42
CA PHE A 182 23.80 -12.87 4.67
C PHE A 182 24.79 -14.02 4.94
N ALA A 183 25.45 -14.54 3.91
CA ALA A 183 26.53 -15.51 4.11
C ALA A 183 27.81 -14.86 4.64
N ILE A 184 28.10 -13.61 4.25
CA ILE A 184 29.26 -12.83 4.74
C ILE A 184 28.95 -12.17 6.09
N HIS A 185 27.69 -11.78 6.31
CA HIS A 185 27.20 -11.14 7.55
C HIS A 185 26.26 -12.06 8.31
N PRO A 186 26.78 -13.10 8.96
CA PRO A 186 25.94 -14.06 9.69
C PRO A 186 25.22 -13.38 10.85
N VAL A 187 23.96 -13.75 11.05
CA VAL A 187 23.06 -13.18 12.07
C VAL A 187 23.00 -14.05 13.35
N PHE A 188 24.08 -14.78 13.61
CA PHE A 188 24.14 -15.65 14.79
C PHE A 188 23.77 -14.88 16.08
N PRO A 189 22.97 -15.48 17.01
CA PRO A 189 22.56 -16.89 17.07
C PRO A 189 21.25 -17.22 16.34
N ALA A 190 20.59 -16.26 15.66
CA ALA A 190 19.39 -16.56 14.89
C ALA A 190 19.70 -17.41 13.65
N ILE A 191 18.67 -18.04 13.16
CA ILE A 191 18.71 -18.90 11.96
C ILE A 191 18.16 -18.11 10.80
N LEU A 192 18.82 -18.16 9.64
CA LEU A 192 18.38 -17.42 8.47
C LEU A 192 18.52 -18.27 7.20
N GLU A 193 17.44 -18.31 6.40
CA GLU A 193 17.50 -18.81 5.03
C GLU A 193 17.26 -17.68 4.01
N VAL A 194 17.93 -17.80 2.87
CA VAL A 194 17.65 -16.99 1.68
C VAL A 194 17.19 -17.91 0.57
N ARG A 195 15.98 -17.69 0.06
CA ARG A 195 15.42 -18.47 -1.06
C ARG A 195 14.97 -17.57 -2.20
N GLY A 196 15.39 -17.91 -3.40
CA GLY A 196 14.83 -17.32 -4.62
C GLY A 196 13.50 -17.97 -4.99
N LEU A 197 12.54 -17.21 -5.50
CA LEU A 197 11.26 -17.75 -5.97
C LEU A 197 11.41 -18.88 -6.98
N HIS A 198 12.49 -18.86 -7.77
CA HIS A 198 12.83 -19.92 -8.74
C HIS A 198 13.31 -21.24 -8.13
N GLN A 199 13.53 -21.28 -6.82
CA GLN A 199 13.98 -22.46 -6.08
C GLN A 199 12.82 -23.19 -5.38
N PHE A 200 11.60 -22.65 -5.47
CA PHE A 200 10.41 -23.32 -4.97
C PHE A 200 9.88 -24.29 -6.03
N ASP A 201 9.73 -25.53 -5.62
CA ASP A 201 9.10 -26.57 -6.43
C ASP A 201 7.60 -26.62 -6.06
N PHE A 202 6.84 -25.74 -6.69
CA PHE A 202 5.40 -25.70 -6.45
C PHE A 202 4.71 -26.84 -7.17
N PRO A 203 3.71 -27.50 -6.54
CA PRO A 203 2.83 -28.43 -7.23
C PRO A 203 2.21 -27.76 -8.48
N PRO A 204 1.92 -28.54 -9.55
CA PRO A 204 1.43 -27.98 -10.81
C PRO A 204 0.17 -27.11 -10.69
N ASP A 205 -0.74 -27.47 -9.78
CA ASP A 205 -1.96 -26.72 -9.45
C ASP A 205 -1.64 -25.38 -8.78
N VAL A 206 -0.71 -25.35 -7.83
CA VAL A 206 -0.23 -24.11 -7.17
C VAL A 206 0.51 -23.24 -8.17
N ASN A 207 1.38 -23.81 -8.99
CA ASN A 207 2.10 -23.05 -10.03
C ASN A 207 1.13 -22.44 -11.05
N ALA A 208 0.11 -23.17 -11.49
CA ALA A 208 -0.94 -22.66 -12.37
C ALA A 208 -1.65 -21.46 -11.74
N VAL A 209 -1.93 -21.52 -10.45
CA VAL A 209 -2.58 -20.45 -9.68
C VAL A 209 -1.69 -19.21 -9.59
N ILE A 210 -0.39 -19.37 -9.33
CA ILE A 210 0.60 -18.28 -9.32
C ILE A 210 0.68 -17.64 -10.70
N MET A 211 0.79 -18.46 -11.76
CA MET A 211 0.86 -17.99 -13.15
C MET A 211 -0.42 -17.26 -13.57
N ASP A 212 -1.59 -17.77 -13.21
CA ASP A 212 -2.88 -17.08 -13.41
C ASP A 212 -2.89 -15.71 -12.75
N THR A 213 -2.37 -15.61 -11.53
CA THR A 213 -2.28 -14.33 -10.79
C THR A 213 -1.35 -13.36 -11.53
N VAL A 214 -0.19 -13.81 -11.98
CA VAL A 214 0.77 -13.01 -12.76
C VAL A 214 0.15 -12.53 -14.07
N GLU A 215 -0.50 -13.43 -14.81
CA GLU A 215 -1.15 -13.08 -16.08
C GLU A 215 -2.28 -12.05 -15.86
N GLU A 216 -3.05 -12.22 -14.79
CA GLU A 216 -4.12 -11.32 -14.45
C GLU A 216 -3.59 -9.91 -14.07
N LEU A 217 -2.50 -9.86 -13.34
CA LEU A 217 -1.80 -8.62 -13.02
C LEU A 217 -1.26 -7.93 -14.27
N HIS A 218 -0.69 -8.68 -15.21
CA HIS A 218 -0.24 -8.14 -16.50
C HIS A 218 -1.42 -7.61 -17.34
N ARG A 219 -2.55 -8.29 -17.34
CA ARG A 219 -3.78 -7.83 -18.03
C ARG A 219 -4.31 -6.54 -17.42
N SER A 220 -4.38 -6.47 -16.10
CA SER A 220 -4.83 -5.28 -15.38
C SER A 220 -3.91 -4.09 -15.65
N SER A 221 -2.60 -4.31 -15.71
CA SER A 221 -1.60 -3.31 -16.10
C SER A 221 -1.84 -2.78 -17.52
N SER A 222 -2.11 -3.69 -18.46
CA SER A 222 -2.36 -3.32 -19.86
C SER A 222 -3.70 -2.60 -20.02
N ALA A 223 -4.76 -3.03 -19.34
CA ALA A 223 -6.07 -2.39 -19.36
C ALA A 223 -6.01 -0.96 -18.77
N TYR A 224 -5.21 -0.76 -17.73
CA TYR A 224 -5.03 0.55 -17.09
C TYR A 224 -4.31 1.56 -18.01
N ARG A 225 -3.44 1.11 -18.91
CA ARG A 225 -2.81 1.95 -19.94
C ARG A 225 -3.78 2.36 -21.06
N TYR A 226 -4.88 1.62 -21.25
CA TYR A 226 -5.85 1.83 -22.32
C TYR A 226 -7.14 2.51 -21.87
N TYR A 227 -7.18 3.15 -20.70
CA TYR A 227 -8.39 3.84 -20.26
C TYR A 227 -8.70 5.03 -21.18
N ARG A 228 -9.60 4.78 -22.14
CA ARG A 228 -10.15 5.80 -23.04
C ARG A 228 -11.07 6.71 -22.22
N GLY A 229 -10.64 7.92 -21.93
CA GLY A 229 -11.50 8.94 -21.29
C GLY A 229 -10.77 9.80 -20.25
N ALA A 230 -9.59 9.40 -19.80
CA ALA A 230 -8.76 10.27 -19.01
C ALA A 230 -8.12 11.34 -19.91
N ASP A 231 -8.01 12.55 -19.39
CA ASP A 231 -7.26 13.63 -20.04
C ASP A 231 -5.80 13.22 -20.28
N GLU A 232 -5.11 13.97 -21.12
CA GLU A 232 -3.72 13.70 -21.48
C GLU A 232 -2.80 13.69 -20.25
N GLU A 233 -3.10 14.53 -19.25
CA GLU A 233 -2.34 14.64 -18.00
C GLU A 233 -2.56 13.41 -17.13
N SER A 234 -3.79 12.96 -16.97
CA SER A 234 -4.11 11.71 -16.26
C SER A 234 -3.49 10.49 -16.93
N ARG A 235 -3.43 10.43 -18.28
CA ARG A 235 -2.75 9.35 -19.02
C ARG A 235 -1.24 9.38 -18.81
N ARG A 236 -0.61 10.56 -18.82
CA ARG A 236 0.82 10.71 -18.51
C ARG A 236 1.11 10.30 -17.06
N LEU A 237 0.26 10.68 -16.11
CA LEU A 237 0.35 10.31 -14.71
C LEU A 237 0.25 8.79 -14.50
N LEU A 238 -0.66 8.15 -15.21
CA LEU A 238 -0.84 6.71 -15.16
C LEU A 238 0.34 5.95 -15.81
N ALA A 239 0.93 6.52 -16.90
CA ALA A 239 2.12 5.97 -17.54
C ALA A 239 3.38 6.11 -16.68
N LEU A 240 3.41 7.13 -15.81
CA LEU A 240 4.50 7.39 -14.87
C LEU A 240 4.32 6.66 -13.52
N LYS A 241 3.13 6.07 -13.25
CA LYS A 241 3.03 5.13 -12.13
C LYS A 241 3.98 3.99 -12.43
N PRO A 242 5.03 3.77 -11.60
CA PRO A 242 5.86 2.60 -11.76
C PRO A 242 4.96 1.39 -11.70
N SER A 243 5.39 0.36 -12.35
CA SER A 243 4.76 -0.92 -12.17
C SER A 243 4.86 -1.30 -10.69
N THR A 244 3.84 -0.99 -9.90
CA THR A 244 3.58 -1.59 -8.60
C THR A 244 3.43 -3.13 -8.75
N PHE A 245 3.84 -3.65 -9.89
CA PHE A 245 3.85 -5.03 -10.33
C PHE A 245 5.18 -5.72 -10.08
N SER A 246 5.77 -5.50 -8.91
CA SER A 246 6.69 -6.52 -8.46
C SER A 246 5.85 -7.75 -8.12
N LEU A 247 6.11 -8.86 -8.79
CA LEU A 247 5.52 -10.15 -8.44
C LEU A 247 5.70 -10.43 -6.94
N LEU A 248 6.80 -9.96 -6.36
CA LEU A 248 7.11 -10.08 -4.94
C LEU A 248 6.00 -9.52 -4.04
N ASN A 249 5.40 -8.37 -4.39
CA ASN A 249 4.33 -7.76 -3.59
C ASN A 249 3.06 -8.62 -3.50
N TYR A 250 2.86 -9.51 -4.48
CA TYR A 250 1.71 -10.40 -4.53
C TYR A 250 2.01 -11.79 -3.97
N MET A 251 3.29 -12.15 -3.84
CA MET A 251 3.67 -13.46 -3.31
C MET A 251 3.27 -13.68 -1.85
N ARG A 252 3.01 -12.60 -1.10
CA ARG A 252 2.47 -12.69 0.26
C ARG A 252 1.19 -13.53 0.35
N ILE A 253 0.34 -13.50 -0.68
CA ILE A 253 -0.90 -14.29 -0.69
C ILE A 253 -0.65 -15.81 -0.79
N HIS A 254 0.57 -16.20 -1.09
CA HIS A 254 1.02 -17.59 -1.20
C HIS A 254 1.86 -18.05 -0.01
N LEU A 255 1.80 -17.35 1.14
CA LEU A 255 2.52 -17.77 2.35
C LEU A 255 2.24 -19.23 2.76
N PRO A 256 0.99 -19.76 2.70
CA PRO A 256 0.74 -21.15 3.01
C PRO A 256 1.44 -22.13 2.07
N GLU A 257 1.61 -21.78 0.81
CA GLU A 257 2.28 -22.57 -0.22
C GLU A 257 3.81 -22.44 -0.12
N LEU A 258 4.32 -21.28 0.28
CA LEU A 258 5.73 -21.04 0.55
C LEU A 258 6.20 -21.77 1.81
N PHE A 259 5.33 -21.89 2.81
CA PHE A 259 5.60 -22.53 4.11
C PHE A 259 4.60 -23.63 4.44
N PRO A 260 4.60 -24.75 3.70
CA PRO A 260 3.58 -25.80 3.84
C PRO A 260 3.59 -26.50 5.20
N LYS A 261 4.74 -26.51 5.91
CA LYS A 261 4.91 -27.16 7.21
C LYS A 261 4.74 -26.22 8.41
N LEU A 262 4.77 -24.91 8.19
CA LEU A 262 4.57 -23.96 9.26
C LEU A 262 3.09 -23.78 9.58
N GLU A 263 2.81 -23.65 10.87
CA GLU A 263 1.49 -23.34 11.39
C GLU A 263 1.26 -21.84 11.50
N ARG A 264 2.33 -21.08 11.77
CA ARG A 264 2.28 -19.65 12.03
C ARG A 264 3.48 -18.95 11.43
N VAL A 265 3.34 -17.67 11.08
CA VAL A 265 4.42 -16.81 10.61
C VAL A 265 4.14 -15.35 10.92
N ILE A 266 5.16 -14.61 11.35
CA ILE A 266 5.13 -13.13 11.35
C ILE A 266 5.65 -12.69 9.97
N PHE A 267 4.82 -11.98 9.22
CA PHE A 267 5.22 -11.38 7.96
C PHE A 267 5.55 -9.92 8.16
N MET A 268 6.70 -9.50 7.68
CA MET A 268 7.18 -8.13 7.80
C MET A 268 7.51 -7.55 6.43
N HIS A 269 7.27 -6.24 6.28
CA HIS A 269 7.77 -5.48 5.15
C HIS A 269 9.26 -5.19 5.31
N ASP A 270 9.93 -4.87 4.22
CA ASP A 270 11.34 -4.54 4.21
C ASP A 270 11.64 -3.10 4.67
N ASP A 271 10.65 -2.22 4.63
CA ASP A 271 10.73 -0.83 5.04
C ASP A 271 10.32 -0.61 6.51
N VAL A 272 10.70 -1.54 7.38
CA VAL A 272 10.45 -1.45 8.83
C VAL A 272 11.73 -1.47 9.65
N VAL A 273 11.65 -0.91 10.85
CA VAL A 273 12.65 -1.08 11.91
C VAL A 273 11.94 -1.58 13.15
N VAL A 274 12.46 -2.66 13.72
CA VAL A 274 11.93 -3.26 14.95
C VAL A 274 12.61 -2.62 16.15
N GLN A 275 11.82 -2.17 17.13
CA GLN A 275 12.31 -1.48 18.33
C GLN A 275 12.04 -2.26 19.61
N ARG A 276 11.19 -3.29 19.57
CA ARG A 276 10.85 -4.13 20.73
C ARG A 276 10.74 -5.59 20.35
N ASP A 277 10.86 -6.44 21.36
CA ASP A 277 10.75 -7.89 21.21
C ASP A 277 9.38 -8.32 20.66
N LEU A 278 9.41 -9.31 19.75
CA LEU A 278 8.22 -9.81 19.05
C LEU A 278 7.64 -11.10 19.67
N THR A 279 8.20 -11.60 20.76
CA THR A 279 7.80 -12.85 21.40
C THR A 279 6.33 -12.84 21.82
N SER A 280 5.86 -11.73 22.40
CA SER A 280 4.47 -11.62 22.81
C SER A 280 3.48 -11.56 21.64
N LEU A 281 3.89 -11.04 20.47
CA LEU A 281 3.13 -11.11 19.24
C LEU A 281 3.07 -12.56 18.71
N TRP A 282 4.19 -13.29 18.79
CA TRP A 282 4.25 -14.68 18.33
C TRP A 282 3.29 -15.59 19.07
N TYR A 283 3.19 -15.46 20.39
CA TYR A 283 2.33 -16.27 21.24
C TYR A 283 0.90 -15.75 21.38
N LEU A 284 0.54 -14.68 20.66
CA LEU A 284 -0.80 -14.14 20.70
C LEU A 284 -1.84 -15.17 20.20
N ASP A 285 -2.91 -15.38 20.98
CA ASP A 285 -4.04 -16.20 20.53
C ASP A 285 -4.85 -15.42 19.48
N LEU A 286 -4.94 -15.93 18.27
CA LEU A 286 -5.76 -15.37 17.20
C LEU A 286 -7.23 -15.83 17.26
N HIS A 287 -7.63 -16.61 18.26
CA HIS A 287 -9.01 -17.09 18.44
C HIS A 287 -9.60 -17.77 17.20
N GLY A 288 -8.78 -18.49 16.45
CA GLY A 288 -9.16 -19.14 15.20
C GLY A 288 -9.29 -18.22 13.99
N LEU A 289 -8.99 -16.92 14.14
CA LEU A 289 -8.87 -15.99 13.02
C LEU A 289 -7.55 -16.21 12.27
N VAL A 290 -7.50 -15.71 11.05
CA VAL A 290 -6.37 -15.97 10.13
C VAL A 290 -5.20 -15.02 10.37
N MET A 291 -5.48 -13.78 10.77
CA MET A 291 -4.46 -12.73 10.82
C MET A 291 -4.66 -11.83 12.04
N GLY A 292 -3.54 -11.44 12.67
CA GLY A 292 -3.46 -10.29 13.55
C GLY A 292 -2.84 -9.09 12.82
N ALA A 293 -3.50 -7.94 12.85
CA ALA A 293 -3.02 -6.71 12.23
C ALA A 293 -3.47 -5.48 13.02
N VAL A 294 -2.63 -4.43 13.00
CA VAL A 294 -3.00 -3.15 13.61
C VAL A 294 -4.10 -2.50 12.76
N SER A 295 -5.20 -2.16 13.39
CA SER A 295 -6.27 -1.39 12.76
C SER A 295 -5.97 0.11 12.88
N ALA A 296 -6.36 0.88 11.88
CA ALA A 296 -6.28 2.34 11.94
C ALA A 296 -7.40 2.98 12.80
N GLN A 297 -8.15 2.19 13.57
CA GLN A 297 -9.24 2.67 14.40
C GLN A 297 -8.71 3.25 15.73
N GLU A 298 -9.16 4.43 16.09
CA GLU A 298 -8.94 5.01 17.42
C GLU A 298 -10.01 4.42 18.37
N SER A 299 -9.57 3.63 19.33
CA SER A 299 -10.41 3.17 20.44
C SER A 299 -9.93 3.83 21.72
N ASP A 300 -10.59 4.88 22.14
CA ASP A 300 -10.32 5.55 23.41
C ASP A 300 -11.07 4.92 24.60
N ASP A 301 -11.83 3.85 24.43
CA ASP A 301 -12.38 3.06 25.54
C ASP A 301 -12.96 1.73 25.06
N GLU A 302 -12.84 0.71 25.91
CA GLU A 302 -13.45 -0.61 25.75
C GLU A 302 -14.98 -0.49 25.73
N GLY A 303 -15.58 -0.08 24.61
CA GLY A 303 -17.05 -0.10 24.51
C GLY A 303 -17.70 0.89 23.54
N SER A 304 -16.98 1.86 22.99
CA SER A 304 -17.55 2.79 22.02
C SER A 304 -17.22 2.35 20.60
N GLY A 305 -18.19 1.80 19.87
CA GLY A 305 -18.05 1.31 18.50
C GLY A 305 -17.91 2.39 17.43
N ASP A 306 -17.76 3.66 17.79
CA ASP A 306 -17.73 4.83 16.90
C ASP A 306 -16.33 5.49 16.77
N GLY A 307 -15.24 4.72 16.94
CA GLY A 307 -13.87 5.24 16.81
C GLY A 307 -13.56 5.75 15.40
N LEU A 308 -13.07 6.98 15.32
CA LEU A 308 -12.63 7.60 14.07
C LEU A 308 -11.42 6.84 13.49
N CYS A 309 -11.41 6.55 12.18
CA CYS A 309 -10.26 5.97 11.53
C CYS A 309 -9.15 7.03 11.37
N LEU A 310 -8.03 6.85 12.06
CA LEU A 310 -6.83 7.68 11.88
C LEU A 310 -6.08 7.40 10.56
N GLY A 311 -6.46 6.34 9.87
CA GLY A 311 -5.94 5.95 8.58
C GLY A 311 -7.03 5.89 7.52
N LYS A 312 -6.79 5.10 6.49
CA LYS A 312 -7.73 4.90 5.41
C LYS A 312 -8.80 3.88 5.79
N THR A 313 -10.01 4.12 5.29
CA THR A 313 -11.15 3.20 5.38
C THR A 313 -11.16 2.25 4.18
N PHE A 314 -12.03 1.24 4.20
CA PHE A 314 -12.29 0.41 3.03
C PHE A 314 -12.77 1.25 1.84
N GLY A 315 -13.53 2.33 2.08
CA GLY A 315 -14.02 3.24 1.04
C GLY A 315 -12.93 4.00 0.29
N ASP A 316 -11.74 4.16 0.89
CA ASP A 316 -10.58 4.78 0.23
C ASP A 316 -9.85 3.84 -0.73
N TYR A 317 -10.04 2.53 -0.55
CA TYR A 317 -9.41 1.50 -1.38
C TYR A 317 -10.35 0.84 -2.36
N ILE A 318 -11.65 0.78 -2.04
CA ILE A 318 -12.65 0.00 -2.76
C ILE A 318 -13.78 0.91 -3.22
N ASN A 319 -14.15 0.81 -4.49
CA ASN A 319 -15.26 1.58 -5.05
C ASN A 319 -16.61 0.92 -4.69
N PHE A 320 -17.21 1.35 -3.60
CA PHE A 320 -18.51 0.86 -3.13
C PHE A 320 -19.69 1.24 -4.03
N SER A 321 -19.50 2.15 -4.99
CA SER A 321 -20.51 2.43 -6.02
C SER A 321 -20.59 1.33 -7.07
N ASN A 322 -19.66 0.35 -7.06
CA ASN A 322 -19.67 -0.75 -8.02
C ASN A 322 -20.77 -1.76 -7.68
N PRO A 323 -21.70 -2.08 -8.62
CA PRO A 323 -22.80 -3.01 -8.38
C PRO A 323 -22.38 -4.40 -7.90
N MET A 324 -21.16 -4.84 -8.19
CA MET A 324 -20.65 -6.14 -7.77
C MET A 324 -20.56 -6.30 -6.25
N LEU A 325 -20.35 -5.20 -5.52
CA LEU A 325 -20.29 -5.21 -4.06
C LEU A 325 -21.69 -5.13 -3.42
N THR A 326 -22.66 -4.51 -4.12
CA THR A 326 -24.02 -4.29 -3.59
C THR A 326 -24.97 -5.44 -3.90
N THR A 327 -24.72 -6.21 -4.98
CA THR A 327 -25.61 -7.28 -5.44
C THR A 327 -25.16 -8.69 -5.08
N SER A 328 -24.04 -8.84 -4.39
CA SER A 328 -23.54 -10.15 -3.96
C SER A 328 -24.51 -10.79 -2.96
N PRO A 329 -25.01 -12.02 -3.20
CA PRO A 329 -25.92 -12.70 -2.27
C PRO A 329 -25.22 -13.26 -1.02
N SER A 330 -23.90 -13.17 -0.93
CA SER A 330 -23.16 -13.50 0.28
C SER A 330 -23.35 -12.37 1.29
N SER A 331 -23.85 -12.69 2.47
CA SER A 331 -24.14 -11.88 3.64
C SER A 331 -22.96 -11.05 4.20
N TYR A 332 -21.99 -10.72 3.39
CA TYR A 332 -20.89 -9.83 3.75
C TYR A 332 -21.29 -8.40 3.42
N VAL A 333 -21.86 -7.73 4.39
CA VAL A 333 -22.06 -6.27 4.33
C VAL A 333 -20.69 -5.65 4.61
N PHE A 334 -19.89 -5.46 3.56
CA PHE A 334 -18.70 -4.65 3.68
C PHE A 334 -19.12 -3.23 4.04
N GLN A 335 -18.57 -2.71 5.13
CA GLN A 335 -18.84 -1.34 5.54
C GLN A 335 -17.80 -0.43 4.90
N ARG A 336 -18.28 0.61 4.22
CA ARG A 336 -17.42 1.62 3.58
C ARG A 336 -16.50 2.29 4.59
N ASP A 337 -17.03 2.59 5.76
CA ASP A 337 -16.37 3.35 6.81
C ASP A 337 -15.52 2.47 7.74
N GLN A 338 -15.50 1.15 7.52
CA GLN A 338 -14.64 0.24 8.24
C GLN A 338 -13.18 0.61 8.04
N CYS A 339 -12.41 0.70 9.12
CA CYS A 339 -10.99 0.98 9.05
C CYS A 339 -10.23 -0.15 8.36
N ALA A 340 -9.36 0.20 7.43
CA ALA A 340 -8.43 -0.75 6.84
C ALA A 340 -7.35 -1.11 7.87
N TRP A 341 -6.92 -2.37 7.87
CA TRP A 341 -5.78 -2.79 8.65
C TRP A 341 -4.46 -2.32 7.99
N LEU A 342 -3.44 -2.12 8.82
CA LEU A 342 -2.13 -1.65 8.37
C LEU A 342 -1.24 -2.82 7.95
N GLU A 343 -0.46 -2.60 6.90
CA GLU A 343 0.66 -3.43 6.48
C GLU A 343 1.93 -2.94 7.19
N GLY A 344 2.94 -3.78 7.24
CA GLY A 344 4.23 -3.49 7.89
C GLY A 344 4.65 -4.65 8.77
N ILE A 345 3.81 -5.05 9.72
CA ILE A 345 3.92 -6.29 10.49
C ILE A 345 2.54 -6.93 10.63
N ASN A 346 2.44 -8.20 10.31
CA ASN A 346 1.23 -9.00 10.48
C ASN A 346 1.60 -10.39 10.97
N ILE A 347 0.82 -10.95 11.89
CA ILE A 347 0.95 -12.35 12.29
C ILE A 347 -0.14 -13.17 11.61
N PHE A 348 0.24 -14.30 11.03
CA PHE A 348 -0.67 -15.20 10.32
C PHE A 348 -0.71 -16.58 10.95
N ASP A 349 -1.91 -17.12 11.13
CA ASP A 349 -2.16 -18.54 11.35
C ASP A 349 -2.35 -19.20 9.98
N LEU A 350 -1.35 -19.92 9.52
CA LEU A 350 -1.35 -20.58 8.21
C LEU A 350 -2.30 -21.79 8.15
N GLN A 351 -2.61 -22.42 9.29
CA GLN A 351 -3.60 -23.49 9.36
C GLN A 351 -5.00 -22.93 9.16
N ALA A 352 -5.35 -21.84 9.88
CA ALA A 352 -6.61 -21.12 9.69
C ALA A 352 -6.72 -20.58 8.27
N TRP A 353 -5.62 -20.02 7.70
CA TRP A 353 -5.59 -19.53 6.32
C TRP A 353 -5.97 -20.62 5.30
N ARG A 354 -5.35 -21.82 5.41
CA ARG A 354 -5.68 -22.97 4.56
C ARG A 354 -7.14 -23.40 4.75
N LYS A 355 -7.60 -23.48 6.00
CA LYS A 355 -9.00 -23.86 6.35
C LYS A 355 -10.02 -22.89 5.76
N HIS A 356 -9.75 -21.58 5.81
CA HIS A 356 -10.65 -20.54 5.30
C HIS A 356 -10.48 -20.25 3.81
N ASN A 357 -9.54 -20.92 3.11
CA ASN A 357 -9.28 -20.78 1.68
C ASN A 357 -9.01 -19.31 1.26
N ILE A 358 -8.24 -18.56 2.04
CA ILE A 358 -8.00 -17.13 1.81
C ILE A 358 -7.34 -16.87 0.45
N THR A 359 -6.31 -17.66 0.09
CA THR A 359 -5.64 -17.56 -1.22
C THR A 359 -6.66 -17.62 -2.37
N ARG A 360 -7.59 -18.58 -2.31
CA ARG A 360 -8.65 -18.72 -3.34
C ARG A 360 -9.63 -17.55 -3.35
N LYS A 361 -10.02 -17.03 -2.18
CA LYS A 361 -10.88 -15.84 -2.08
C LYS A 361 -10.20 -14.63 -2.72
N TYR A 362 -8.92 -14.41 -2.41
CA TYR A 362 -8.13 -13.33 -3.00
C TYR A 362 -8.08 -13.42 -4.52
N GLN A 363 -7.81 -14.60 -5.07
CA GLN A 363 -7.77 -14.83 -6.51
C GLN A 363 -9.12 -14.61 -7.19
N LEU A 364 -10.21 -15.01 -6.53
CA LEU A 364 -11.56 -14.72 -7.05
C LEU A 364 -11.79 -13.22 -7.17
N TRP A 365 -11.38 -12.44 -6.18
CA TRP A 365 -11.49 -10.98 -6.22
C TRP A 365 -10.62 -10.38 -7.32
N LEU A 366 -9.38 -10.84 -7.50
CA LEU A 366 -8.53 -10.41 -8.62
C LEU A 366 -9.20 -10.71 -9.98
N LYS A 367 -9.69 -11.93 -10.17
CA LYS A 367 -10.37 -12.34 -11.42
C LYS A 367 -11.61 -11.51 -11.69
N LEU A 368 -12.39 -11.18 -10.66
CA LEU A 368 -13.57 -10.31 -10.78
C LEU A 368 -13.20 -8.89 -11.18
N ALA A 369 -12.11 -8.34 -10.64
CA ALA A 369 -11.68 -6.99 -10.96
C ALA A 369 -11.14 -6.83 -12.38
N SER A 370 -10.51 -7.87 -12.92
CA SER A 370 -9.75 -7.83 -14.16
C SER A 370 -10.49 -8.37 -15.37
N SER A 371 -11.60 -9.09 -15.18
CA SER A 371 -12.28 -9.76 -16.30
C SER A 371 -12.90 -8.77 -17.27
N SER A 372 -12.14 -8.53 -18.36
CA SER A 372 -12.48 -7.57 -19.42
C SER A 372 -13.14 -8.17 -20.66
N LYS A 373 -13.35 -9.49 -20.76
CA LYS A 373 -14.08 -10.12 -21.87
C LYS A 373 -14.82 -11.39 -21.43
N PRO A 374 -16.13 -11.51 -21.68
CA PRO A 374 -16.76 -12.82 -21.73
C PRO A 374 -16.19 -13.57 -22.93
N LYS A 375 -15.55 -14.70 -22.71
CA LYS A 375 -15.36 -15.68 -23.78
C LYS A 375 -16.77 -16.05 -24.24
N THR A 376 -17.14 -15.74 -25.47
CA THR A 376 -18.36 -16.20 -26.11
C THR A 376 -18.39 -17.72 -25.96
N CYS A 377 -19.27 -18.21 -25.10
CA CYS A 377 -19.61 -19.63 -25.05
C CYS A 377 -20.44 -20.00 -26.30
N SER A 378 -19.75 -20.19 -27.42
CA SER A 378 -20.27 -21.03 -28.47
C SER A 378 -19.80 -22.45 -28.17
N SER A 379 -20.78 -23.33 -27.90
CA SER A 379 -20.61 -24.78 -27.72
C SER A 379 -19.93 -25.28 -26.40
N LEU A 380 -20.73 -25.46 -25.36
CA LEU A 380 -20.61 -26.57 -24.42
C LEU A 380 -21.90 -26.67 -23.59
N HIS A 381 -22.75 -27.60 -23.98
CA HIS A 381 -23.81 -28.07 -23.10
C HIS A 381 -23.26 -29.24 -22.29
N PRO A 382 -23.32 -29.15 -20.93
CA PRO A 382 -23.52 -30.34 -20.16
C PRO A 382 -24.70 -30.23 -19.18
N PRO A 383 -25.31 -31.34 -18.75
CA PRO A 383 -26.50 -31.37 -17.96
C PRO A 383 -26.18 -31.22 -16.47
N GLY A 384 -26.80 -30.21 -15.81
CA GLY A 384 -26.70 -30.01 -14.35
C GLY A 384 -27.17 -28.64 -13.91
N ALA A 385 -28.46 -28.48 -13.61
CA ALA A 385 -29.15 -27.19 -13.43
C ALA A 385 -28.71 -26.33 -12.25
N LYS A 386 -28.00 -26.85 -11.23
CA LYS A 386 -27.62 -26.06 -10.03
C LYS A 386 -26.31 -25.29 -10.16
N LEU A 387 -25.38 -25.73 -10.98
CA LEU A 387 -24.11 -25.03 -11.23
C LEU A 387 -24.29 -23.85 -12.19
N ARG A 388 -25.30 -23.91 -13.04
CA ARG A 388 -25.60 -22.92 -14.09
C ARG A 388 -26.05 -21.57 -13.52
N THR A 389 -26.76 -21.56 -12.39
CA THR A 389 -27.30 -20.31 -11.77
C THR A 389 -26.20 -19.47 -11.12
N VAL A 390 -25.18 -20.09 -10.55
CA VAL A 390 -24.06 -19.36 -9.91
C VAL A 390 -23.11 -18.82 -10.97
N LEU A 391 -22.82 -19.60 -12.03
CA LEU A 391 -21.96 -19.20 -13.15
C LEU A 391 -22.58 -18.07 -13.98
N THR A 392 -23.90 -18.10 -14.23
CA THR A 392 -24.59 -17.04 -14.97
C THR A 392 -24.72 -15.74 -14.16
N LYS A 393 -24.93 -15.80 -12.84
CA LYS A 393 -24.95 -14.61 -11.98
C LYS A 393 -23.56 -13.94 -11.91
N ASN A 394 -22.50 -14.71 -11.73
CA ASN A 394 -21.14 -14.18 -11.73
C ASN A 394 -20.75 -13.59 -13.09
N MET A 395 -21.15 -14.22 -14.18
CA MET A 395 -20.91 -13.72 -15.53
C MET A 395 -21.69 -12.43 -15.82
N PHE A 396 -22.91 -12.31 -15.32
CA PHE A 396 -23.73 -11.10 -15.47
C PHE A 396 -23.13 -9.92 -14.67
N LEU A 397 -22.65 -10.16 -13.44
CA LEU A 397 -21.96 -9.16 -12.60
C LEU A 397 -20.65 -8.67 -13.25
N VAL A 398 -19.89 -9.59 -13.85
CA VAL A 398 -18.68 -9.26 -14.61
C VAL A 398 -18.99 -8.38 -15.82
N MET A 399 -20.07 -8.65 -16.54
CA MET A 399 -20.53 -7.81 -17.66
C MET A 399 -20.93 -6.40 -17.19
N GLN A 400 -21.68 -6.29 -16.09
CA GLN A 400 -22.07 -4.99 -15.52
C GLN A 400 -20.87 -4.13 -15.09
N ASN A 401 -19.83 -4.73 -14.50
CA ASN A 401 -18.61 -4.02 -14.13
C ASN A 401 -17.89 -3.43 -15.36
N ARG A 402 -17.93 -4.15 -16.49
CA ARG A 402 -17.34 -3.70 -17.76
C ARG A 402 -18.12 -2.54 -18.41
N GLU A 403 -19.43 -2.62 -18.40
CA GLU A 403 -20.31 -1.62 -19.05
C GLU A 403 -20.37 -0.31 -18.25
N SER A 404 -20.26 -0.38 -16.93
CA SER A 404 -20.29 0.79 -16.05
C SER A 404 -18.99 1.61 -16.05
N GLY A 405 -17.88 1.08 -16.63
CA GLY A 405 -16.58 1.77 -16.62
C GLY A 405 -15.96 1.97 -15.23
N PHE A 406 -16.54 1.39 -14.16
CA PHE A 406 -16.06 1.52 -12.81
C PHE A 406 -15.11 0.38 -12.45
N ALA A 407 -13.84 0.72 -12.17
CA ALA A 407 -12.92 -0.22 -11.55
C ALA A 407 -13.37 -0.49 -10.10
N LEU A 408 -13.21 -1.75 -9.63
CA LEU A 408 -13.49 -2.09 -8.24
C LEU A 408 -12.53 -1.40 -7.26
N TRP A 409 -11.28 -1.27 -7.67
CA TRP A 409 -10.23 -0.58 -6.93
C TRP A 409 -9.10 -0.10 -7.84
N PRO A 410 -8.32 0.90 -7.41
CA PRO A 410 -7.04 1.19 -8.05
C PRO A 410 -6.09 0.00 -7.86
N MET A 411 -5.16 -0.16 -8.78
CA MET A 411 -4.22 -1.27 -8.74
C MET A 411 -3.43 -1.34 -7.42
N GLY A 412 -3.28 -2.55 -6.88
CA GLY A 412 -2.55 -2.82 -5.66
C GLY A 412 -2.89 -4.20 -5.09
N SER A 413 -2.04 -4.73 -4.22
CA SER A 413 -2.23 -6.02 -3.55
C SER A 413 -3.17 -5.92 -2.34
N LEU A 414 -3.28 -4.75 -1.71
CA LEU A 414 -4.07 -4.55 -0.51
C LEU A 414 -5.59 -4.61 -0.73
N PRO A 415 -6.20 -3.94 -1.74
CA PRO A 415 -7.66 -3.94 -1.86
C PRO A 415 -8.29 -5.33 -1.95
N PRO A 416 -7.82 -6.26 -2.80
CA PRO A 416 -8.35 -7.64 -2.80
C PRO A 416 -8.04 -8.39 -1.50
N ALA A 417 -6.95 -8.04 -0.78
CA ALA A 417 -6.65 -8.62 0.53
C ALA A 417 -7.67 -8.17 1.58
N LEU A 418 -8.04 -6.89 1.63
CA LEU A 418 -9.07 -6.38 2.53
C LEU A 418 -10.37 -7.19 2.42
N LEU A 419 -10.77 -7.53 1.18
CA LEU A 419 -11.97 -8.34 0.92
C LEU A 419 -11.77 -9.83 1.27
N ALA A 420 -10.61 -10.39 0.96
CA ALA A 420 -10.32 -11.81 1.20
C ALA A 420 -10.22 -12.15 2.69
N PHE A 421 -9.63 -11.24 3.48
CA PHE A 421 -9.46 -11.39 4.93
C PHE A 421 -10.62 -10.82 5.75
N HIS A 422 -11.66 -10.28 5.12
CA HIS A 422 -12.79 -9.70 5.85
C HIS A 422 -13.39 -10.70 6.86
N GLY A 423 -13.57 -10.26 8.09
CA GLY A 423 -14.04 -11.10 9.21
C GLY A 423 -13.02 -12.15 9.70
N GLN A 424 -11.75 -12.07 9.27
CA GLN A 424 -10.68 -13.00 9.64
C GLN A 424 -9.45 -12.27 10.23
N VAL A 425 -9.63 -11.04 10.68
CA VAL A 425 -8.57 -10.18 11.22
C VAL A 425 -8.83 -9.89 12.70
N LEU A 426 -7.87 -10.23 13.56
CA LEU A 426 -7.83 -9.80 14.94
C LEU A 426 -7.18 -8.40 15.00
N PRO A 427 -7.88 -7.38 15.51
CA PRO A 427 -7.27 -6.07 15.66
C PRO A 427 -6.20 -6.10 16.76
N LEU A 428 -4.97 -5.67 16.42
CA LEU A 428 -3.86 -5.54 17.34
C LEU A 428 -3.82 -4.13 17.93
N ASN A 429 -3.24 -4.01 19.12
CA ASN A 429 -2.97 -2.72 19.74
C ASN A 429 -2.05 -1.85 18.87
N ARG A 430 -2.28 -0.54 18.84
CA ARG A 430 -1.53 0.43 18.03
C ARG A 430 -0.05 0.52 18.42
N SER A 431 0.30 0.14 19.64
CA SER A 431 1.71 0.08 20.08
C SER A 431 2.56 -0.90 19.27
N TRP A 432 1.94 -1.83 18.53
CA TRP A 432 2.66 -2.76 17.67
C TRP A 432 3.22 -2.14 16.40
N LEU A 433 2.57 -1.12 15.85
CA LEU A 433 2.97 -0.56 14.56
C LEU A 433 2.68 0.93 14.46
N LEU A 434 3.72 1.72 14.24
CA LEU A 434 3.62 3.10 13.79
C LEU A 434 3.94 3.16 12.29
N SER A 435 2.96 3.49 11.47
CA SER A 435 3.08 3.53 10.01
C SER A 435 3.00 4.96 9.49
N GLY A 436 3.47 5.21 8.24
CA GLY A 436 3.36 6.51 7.60
C GLY A 436 4.63 7.36 7.63
N LEU A 437 5.76 6.82 8.10
CA LEU A 437 7.01 7.57 8.28
C LEU A 437 7.60 8.10 6.96
N GLY A 438 7.18 7.55 5.82
CA GLY A 438 7.55 8.06 4.49
C GLY A 438 6.66 9.19 3.98
N TRP A 439 5.61 9.57 4.74
CA TRP A 439 4.71 10.67 4.38
C TRP A 439 4.91 11.90 5.24
N GLN A 440 5.10 11.72 6.53
CA GLN A 440 5.19 12.81 7.51
C GLN A 440 6.02 12.39 8.73
N MET A 441 6.49 13.39 9.47
CA MET A 441 7.15 13.19 10.75
C MET A 441 6.08 12.82 11.79
N PRO A 442 6.22 11.70 12.52
CA PRO A 442 5.28 11.31 13.55
C PRO A 442 5.54 12.08 14.85
N ASP A 443 4.59 11.94 15.79
CA ASP A 443 4.80 12.37 17.17
C ASP A 443 6.00 11.62 17.78
N PRO A 444 6.94 12.31 18.46
CA PRO A 444 8.11 11.69 19.08
C PRO A 444 7.77 10.62 20.12
N GLU A 445 6.70 10.79 20.90
CA GLU A 445 6.27 9.82 21.91
C GLU A 445 5.78 8.52 21.24
N LEU A 446 5.00 8.64 20.19
CA LEU A 446 4.55 7.50 19.38
C LEU A 446 5.73 6.80 18.72
N LEU A 447 6.71 7.55 18.21
CA LEU A 447 7.89 7.00 17.57
C LEU A 447 8.72 6.14 18.53
N GLN A 448 8.83 6.56 19.80
CA GLN A 448 9.58 5.82 20.84
C GLN A 448 8.78 4.65 21.41
N SER A 449 7.45 4.75 21.46
CA SER A 449 6.60 3.74 22.09
C SER A 449 6.26 2.56 21.17
N ALA A 450 6.31 2.73 19.85
CA ALA A 450 5.96 1.69 18.89
C ALA A 450 6.94 0.51 18.91
N ALA A 451 6.43 -0.72 18.82
CA ALA A 451 7.27 -1.91 18.72
C ALA A 451 7.93 -2.01 17.34
N VAL A 452 7.23 -1.61 16.29
CA VAL A 452 7.74 -1.57 14.92
C VAL A 452 7.38 -0.22 14.30
N ILE A 453 8.35 0.41 13.65
CA ILE A 453 8.14 1.62 12.87
C ILE A 453 8.23 1.29 11.37
N HIS A 454 7.30 1.83 10.58
CA HIS A 454 7.13 1.49 9.18
C HIS A 454 7.22 2.73 8.28
N PHE A 455 8.21 2.74 7.41
CA PHE A 455 8.47 3.81 6.44
C PHE A 455 7.54 3.71 5.23
N SER A 456 6.26 3.43 5.47
CA SER A 456 5.28 3.41 4.38
C SER A 456 5.16 4.80 3.77
N GLY A 457 5.09 4.86 2.44
CA GLY A 457 5.08 6.11 1.70
C GLY A 457 6.28 6.27 0.76
N PRO A 458 6.40 7.41 0.05
CA PRO A 458 7.44 7.64 -0.93
C PRO A 458 8.80 8.02 -0.32
N GLY A 459 8.82 8.60 0.87
CA GLY A 459 10.04 8.99 1.58
C GLY A 459 10.73 7.79 2.24
N LYS A 460 11.28 6.88 1.45
CA LYS A 460 11.96 5.69 1.97
C LYS A 460 13.27 6.05 2.67
N PRO A 461 13.66 5.34 3.74
CA PRO A 461 14.82 5.70 4.55
C PRO A 461 16.15 5.53 3.82
N TRP A 462 16.21 4.73 2.75
CA TRP A 462 17.37 4.57 1.89
C TRP A 462 17.43 5.59 0.74
N LEU A 463 16.48 6.54 0.67
CA LEU A 463 16.42 7.60 -0.34
C LEU A 463 16.72 8.96 0.28
N GLU A 464 17.28 9.86 -0.52
CA GLU A 464 17.51 11.25 -0.11
C GLU A 464 16.20 12.01 0.18
N THR A 465 15.07 11.54 -0.38
CA THR A 465 13.74 12.10 -0.17
C THR A 465 13.12 11.74 1.19
N GLY A 466 13.71 10.81 1.92
CA GLY A 466 13.28 10.46 3.27
C GLY A 466 13.60 11.56 4.29
N HIS A 467 12.80 11.63 5.37
CA HIS A 467 13.03 12.56 6.47
C HIS A 467 14.40 12.33 7.13
N PRO A 468 15.29 13.33 7.20
CA PRO A 468 16.68 13.13 7.66
C PRO A 468 16.80 12.51 9.04
N GLU A 469 15.93 12.88 9.99
CA GLU A 469 15.94 12.34 11.36
C GLU A 469 15.51 10.88 11.39
N LEU A 470 14.48 10.53 10.64
CA LEU A 470 13.99 9.15 10.54
C LEU A 470 14.98 8.25 9.79
N ARG A 471 15.67 8.80 8.78
CA ARG A 471 16.76 8.09 8.08
C ARG A 471 17.87 7.70 9.04
N LYS A 472 18.24 8.54 10.01
CA LYS A 472 19.25 8.23 11.01
C LYS A 472 18.92 6.98 11.83
N ILE A 473 17.63 6.81 12.20
CA ILE A 473 17.17 5.62 12.93
C ILE A 473 17.38 4.36 12.08
N TRP A 474 17.08 4.42 10.80
CA TRP A 474 17.27 3.30 9.88
C TRP A 474 18.77 3.04 9.63
N GLN A 475 19.56 4.09 9.41
CA GLN A 475 20.99 4.00 9.15
C GLN A 475 21.77 3.48 10.36
N SER A 476 21.33 3.77 11.61
CA SER A 476 21.97 3.26 12.82
C SER A 476 21.97 1.73 12.93
N GLN A 477 21.14 1.05 12.12
CA GLN A 477 21.07 -0.42 12.06
C GLN A 477 22.08 -1.01 11.06
N LEU A 478 22.79 -0.17 10.31
CA LEU A 478 23.81 -0.59 9.34
C LEU A 478 25.22 -0.38 9.91
N ASN A 479 26.11 -1.33 9.64
CA ASN A 479 27.52 -1.16 9.94
C ASN A 479 28.21 -0.35 8.81
N HIS A 480 28.35 0.95 9.03
CA HIS A 480 29.01 1.85 8.07
C HIS A 480 30.51 1.62 7.91
N SER A 481 31.13 0.87 8.80
CA SER A 481 32.55 0.46 8.68
C SER A 481 32.75 -0.77 7.78
N ASP A 482 31.65 -1.40 7.35
CA ASP A 482 31.72 -2.50 6.38
C ASP A 482 32.28 -2.03 5.04
N GLU A 483 33.23 -2.79 4.49
CA GLU A 483 33.95 -2.42 3.27
C GLU A 483 33.00 -2.33 2.05
N LEU A 484 32.02 -3.21 1.95
CA LEU A 484 31.05 -3.22 0.85
C LEU A 484 30.10 -2.02 0.93
N VAL A 485 29.64 -1.70 2.15
CA VAL A 485 28.76 -0.54 2.43
C VAL A 485 29.51 0.77 2.16
N SER A 486 30.71 0.92 2.71
CA SER A 486 31.52 2.12 2.61
C SER A 486 32.03 2.38 1.17
N SER A 487 32.49 1.34 0.47
CA SER A 487 32.99 1.46 -0.92
C SER A 487 31.92 1.86 -1.92
N CYS A 488 30.66 1.53 -1.65
CA CYS A 488 29.51 1.92 -2.46
C CYS A 488 28.84 3.22 -2.00
N MET A 489 29.38 3.90 -1.00
CA MET A 489 28.83 5.15 -0.45
C MET A 489 27.33 4.99 -0.10
N VAL A 490 27.01 3.89 0.57
CA VAL A 490 25.68 3.68 1.13
C VAL A 490 25.53 4.57 2.35
N VAL A 491 24.73 5.62 2.24
CA VAL A 491 24.53 6.64 3.28
C VAL A 491 23.09 6.57 3.80
#